data_71e62db7cf4040a95f86c623491c51ad
#
_entry.id   71e62db7cf4040a95f86c623491c51ad
#
_cell.length_a   1.000
_cell.length_b   1.000
_cell.length_c   1.000
_cell.angle_alpha   90.00
_cell.angle_beta   90.00
_cell.angle_gamma   90.00
#
_symmetry.space_group_name_H-M   'P 1'
#
loop_
_entity.id
_entity.type
_entity.pdbx_description
1 polymer ?
#
loop_
_entity_poly.entity_id
_entity_poly.type
_entity_poly.pdbx_seq_one_letter_code
_entity_poly.pdbx_strand_id
1 'polypeptide(L)'
;MEKPSQTPAVLGYRMPAEWEPHAATWLSWPRREGISFPDSFDRVMPALRAMVEALIESEQVCINIRDATHEAEAGEVLRGLPTERISFHLVPTNEPWCRDHGPIFLTRDERWSRLAPEPGQSVRRAGAPAPLAVVDWDYNAWGNKYPPFDLDEVAPTRVAEILDVPVFYPGMILEGGAIDVNGAGGLLTTESCLLNKNRNPNLSREAIEQRLRDYLGVRDILWLGDGIAGDDTDGHIDDLARFVSESTVVTVIEENRDDENYEPLQKNLARLRAMRIAGRAIEVIALPMPKKITREGLRLPATYANFYIANTCVLVPTFADPADHAAQSILRECFPDRRVMGIDCRELIWGLGAFHCLTQQQPAV
;
A
#
# COMPACT_ATOMS: atom_id res chain seq x y z
N MET A 1 0.56 -1.35 37.68
CA MET A 1 1.18 -2.07 36.55
C MET A 1 0.06 -2.34 35.57
N GLU A 2 -0.01 -1.58 34.49
CA GLU A 2 -0.92 -1.86 33.37
C GLU A 2 -0.57 -3.22 32.80
N LYS A 3 -1.59 -4.07 32.57
CA LYS A 3 -1.39 -5.32 31.84
C LYS A 3 -0.80 -4.95 30.45
N PRO A 4 0.24 -5.64 29.96
CA PRO A 4 0.69 -5.43 28.61
C PRO A 4 -0.51 -5.62 27.67
N SER A 5 -0.84 -4.60 26.89
CA SER A 5 -1.87 -4.69 25.87
C SER A 5 -1.50 -5.85 24.94
N GLN A 6 -2.41 -6.79 24.75
CA GLN A 6 -2.14 -7.92 23.85
C GLN A 6 -2.02 -7.37 22.43
N THR A 7 -0.89 -7.63 21.79
CA THR A 7 -0.68 -7.22 20.40
C THR A 7 -1.54 -8.04 19.43
N PRO A 8 -1.85 -7.52 18.23
CA PRO A 8 -2.64 -8.24 17.23
C PRO A 8 -2.13 -9.66 16.94
N ALA A 9 -0.83 -9.83 16.77
CA ALA A 9 -0.23 -11.15 16.50
C ALA A 9 -0.51 -12.17 17.61
N VAL A 10 -0.42 -11.76 18.89
CA VAL A 10 -0.77 -12.62 20.04
C VAL A 10 -2.25 -13.00 20.04
N LEU A 11 -3.12 -12.14 19.51
CA LEU A 11 -4.55 -12.40 19.36
C LEU A 11 -4.88 -13.24 18.12
N GLY A 12 -3.89 -13.62 17.31
CA GLY A 12 -4.05 -14.42 16.10
C GLY A 12 -4.42 -13.62 14.86
N TYR A 13 -4.20 -12.30 14.87
CA TYR A 13 -4.33 -11.47 13.68
C TYR A 13 -3.06 -11.49 12.83
N ARG A 14 -3.24 -11.32 11.52
CA ARG A 14 -2.17 -11.06 10.55
C ARG A 14 -2.62 -10.05 9.50
N MET A 15 -1.69 -9.38 8.85
CA MET A 15 -1.95 -8.65 7.62
C MET A 15 -2.03 -9.66 6.46
N PRO A 16 -3.16 -9.75 5.74
CA PRO A 16 -3.28 -10.61 4.57
C PRO A 16 -2.51 -10.05 3.38
N ALA A 17 -2.17 -10.91 2.42
CA ALA A 17 -1.60 -10.47 1.16
C ALA A 17 -2.61 -9.68 0.32
N GLU A 18 -2.15 -8.77 -0.53
CA GLU A 18 -3.03 -7.96 -1.36
C GLU A 18 -3.86 -8.77 -2.36
N TRP A 19 -3.40 -9.96 -2.77
CA TRP A 19 -4.17 -10.85 -3.65
C TRP A 19 -5.21 -11.74 -2.93
N GLU A 20 -5.30 -11.69 -1.59
CA GLU A 20 -6.38 -12.38 -0.85
C GLU A 20 -7.72 -11.66 -1.12
N PRO A 21 -8.88 -12.33 -0.97
CA PRO A 21 -10.17 -11.73 -1.33
C PRO A 21 -10.45 -10.42 -0.60
N HIS A 22 -10.90 -9.42 -1.34
CA HIS A 22 -11.31 -8.11 -0.82
C HIS A 22 -12.83 -8.03 -0.62
N ALA A 23 -13.26 -7.45 0.48
CA ALA A 23 -14.61 -6.93 0.66
C ALA A 23 -14.77 -5.56 -0.01
N ALA A 24 -13.72 -4.72 0.08
CA ALA A 24 -13.73 -3.38 -0.48
C ALA A 24 -12.31 -2.88 -0.80
N THR A 25 -12.24 -1.86 -1.65
CA THR A 25 -11.09 -0.97 -1.80
C THR A 25 -11.47 0.41 -1.28
N TRP A 26 -10.67 0.97 -0.38
CA TRP A 26 -10.79 2.33 0.13
C TRP A 26 -9.94 3.28 -0.68
N LEU A 27 -10.50 4.47 -0.96
CA LEU A 27 -9.86 5.59 -1.65
C LEU A 27 -10.08 6.85 -0.82
N SER A 28 -9.13 7.77 -0.83
CA SER A 28 -9.35 9.15 -0.41
C SER A 28 -9.49 10.01 -1.68
N TRP A 29 -10.67 10.64 -1.90
CA TRP A 29 -10.85 11.41 -3.12
C TRP A 29 -9.99 12.67 -3.08
N PRO A 30 -9.24 12.99 -4.15
CA PRO A 30 -8.38 14.16 -4.16
C PRO A 30 -9.18 15.44 -4.07
N ARG A 31 -8.60 16.46 -3.45
CA ARG A 31 -9.18 17.81 -3.36
C ARG A 31 -8.56 18.72 -4.42
N ARG A 32 -9.37 19.59 -5.00
CA ARG A 32 -8.90 20.57 -5.99
C ARG A 32 -7.84 21.52 -5.42
N GLU A 33 -7.96 21.88 -4.16
CA GLU A 33 -7.03 22.72 -3.41
C GLU A 33 -5.90 21.93 -2.72
N GLY A 34 -5.85 20.61 -2.91
CA GLY A 34 -4.77 19.75 -2.40
C GLY A 34 -3.44 20.01 -3.09
N ILE A 35 -2.36 19.61 -2.45
CA ILE A 35 -1.01 19.82 -2.98
C ILE A 35 -0.57 18.75 -3.97
N SER A 36 -1.23 17.59 -4.00
CA SER A 36 -0.84 16.46 -4.84
C SER A 36 -0.98 16.72 -6.34
N PHE A 37 -2.00 17.50 -6.76
CA PHE A 37 -2.28 17.71 -8.18
C PHE A 37 -2.44 19.21 -8.52
N PRO A 38 -1.43 20.04 -8.21
CA PRO A 38 -1.49 21.46 -8.53
C PRO A 38 -1.61 21.65 -10.05
N ASP A 39 -2.57 22.48 -10.48
CA ASP A 39 -2.84 22.78 -11.90
C ASP A 39 -3.13 21.55 -12.80
N SER A 40 -3.27 20.36 -12.23
CA SER A 40 -3.55 19.11 -12.98
C SER A 40 -4.79 18.34 -12.52
N PHE A 41 -5.53 18.85 -11.56
CA PHE A 41 -6.69 18.18 -10.94
C PHE A 41 -7.65 17.58 -11.98
N ASP A 42 -8.13 18.36 -12.94
CA ASP A 42 -9.08 17.87 -13.94
C ASP A 42 -8.46 16.84 -14.89
N ARG A 43 -7.13 16.86 -15.08
CA ARG A 43 -6.42 15.92 -15.95
C ARG A 43 -6.19 14.55 -15.31
N VAL A 44 -6.21 14.44 -13.99
CA VAL A 44 -6.09 13.15 -13.28
C VAL A 44 -7.42 12.42 -13.13
N MET A 45 -8.56 13.12 -13.26
CA MET A 45 -9.89 12.53 -13.08
C MET A 45 -10.18 11.35 -14.02
N PRO A 46 -9.76 11.35 -15.30
CA PRO A 46 -9.95 10.18 -16.18
C PRO A 46 -9.29 8.91 -15.66
N ALA A 47 -8.09 8.99 -15.08
CA ALA A 47 -7.39 7.84 -14.50
C ALA A 47 -8.11 7.33 -13.24
N LEU A 48 -8.55 8.24 -12.36
CA LEU A 48 -9.32 7.89 -11.16
C LEU A 48 -10.66 7.23 -11.52
N ARG A 49 -11.37 7.78 -12.52
CA ARG A 49 -12.60 7.18 -13.01
C ARG A 49 -12.38 5.77 -13.56
N ALA A 50 -11.36 5.58 -14.40
CA ALA A 50 -11.01 4.27 -14.95
C ALA A 50 -10.63 3.25 -13.86
N MET A 51 -9.93 3.70 -12.81
CA MET A 51 -9.63 2.88 -11.64
C MET A 51 -10.92 2.44 -10.94
N VAL A 52 -11.82 3.36 -10.59
CA VAL A 52 -13.10 3.03 -9.93
C VAL A 52 -13.95 2.11 -10.81
N GLU A 53 -14.04 2.38 -12.12
CA GLU A 53 -14.79 1.55 -13.08
C GLU A 53 -14.30 0.10 -13.10
N ALA A 54 -12.98 -0.12 -13.04
CA ALA A 54 -12.41 -1.47 -12.98
C ALA A 54 -12.66 -2.17 -11.64
N LEU A 55 -12.57 -1.45 -10.53
CA LEU A 55 -12.74 -2.00 -9.18
C LEU A 55 -14.18 -2.44 -8.90
N ILE A 56 -15.17 -1.63 -9.29
CA ILE A 56 -16.60 -1.95 -9.06
C ILE A 56 -17.09 -3.19 -9.80
N GLU A 57 -16.30 -3.75 -10.71
CA GLU A 57 -16.65 -5.02 -11.35
C GLU A 57 -16.69 -6.18 -10.32
N SER A 58 -15.89 -6.13 -9.28
CA SER A 58 -15.69 -7.26 -8.37
C SER A 58 -15.70 -6.95 -6.87
N GLU A 59 -15.61 -5.69 -6.46
CA GLU A 59 -15.53 -5.31 -5.05
C GLU A 59 -16.21 -3.97 -4.78
N GLN A 60 -16.50 -3.69 -3.52
CA GLN A 60 -16.98 -2.37 -3.10
C GLN A 60 -15.87 -1.35 -3.22
N VAL A 61 -16.19 -0.12 -3.61
CA VAL A 61 -15.29 1.02 -3.58
C VAL A 61 -15.82 2.02 -2.57
N CYS A 62 -15.08 2.13 -1.46
CA CYS A 62 -15.38 3.06 -0.37
C CYS A 62 -14.55 4.33 -0.56
N ILE A 63 -15.20 5.47 -0.71
CA ILE A 63 -14.54 6.74 -1.05
C ILE A 63 -14.66 7.69 0.13
N ASN A 64 -13.52 8.05 0.72
CA ASN A 64 -13.40 9.06 1.74
C ASN A 64 -13.64 10.44 1.12
N ILE A 65 -14.56 11.20 1.69
CA ILE A 65 -14.91 12.56 1.28
C ILE A 65 -14.90 13.50 2.48
N ARG A 66 -14.74 14.80 2.24
CA ARG A 66 -14.69 15.81 3.28
C ARG A 66 -16.07 16.32 3.69
N ASP A 67 -16.95 16.51 2.72
CA ASP A 67 -18.28 17.09 2.88
C ASP A 67 -19.16 16.78 1.66
N ALA A 68 -20.44 17.22 1.72
CA ALA A 68 -21.39 16.98 0.63
C ALA A 68 -21.00 17.63 -0.71
N THR A 69 -20.25 18.73 -0.70
CA THR A 69 -19.74 19.37 -1.93
C THR A 69 -18.69 18.48 -2.58
N HIS A 70 -17.76 17.96 -1.79
CA HIS A 70 -16.73 17.04 -2.26
C HIS A 70 -17.32 15.71 -2.77
N GLU A 71 -18.39 15.20 -2.11
CA GLU A 71 -19.17 14.08 -2.60
C GLU A 71 -19.78 14.35 -3.97
N ALA A 72 -20.40 15.53 -4.15
CA ALA A 72 -21.01 15.92 -5.42
C ALA A 72 -19.97 16.05 -6.55
N GLU A 73 -18.78 16.58 -6.27
CA GLU A 73 -17.66 16.64 -7.24
C GLU A 73 -17.19 15.24 -7.65
N ALA A 74 -16.99 14.34 -6.69
CA ALA A 74 -16.64 12.94 -6.97
C ALA A 74 -17.74 12.23 -7.77
N GLY A 75 -19.01 12.43 -7.38
CA GLY A 75 -20.18 11.88 -8.07
C GLY A 75 -20.30 12.36 -9.51
N GLU A 76 -19.91 13.61 -9.80
CA GLU A 76 -19.89 14.13 -11.16
C GLU A 76 -18.86 13.40 -12.05
N VAL A 77 -17.67 13.18 -11.53
CA VAL A 77 -16.61 12.42 -12.24
C VAL A 77 -17.05 10.97 -12.49
N LEU A 78 -17.73 10.37 -11.53
CA LEU A 78 -18.18 8.96 -11.57
C LEU A 78 -19.56 8.80 -12.24
N ARG A 79 -20.17 9.87 -12.75
CA ARG A 79 -21.49 9.84 -13.36
C ARG A 79 -21.60 8.78 -14.46
N GLY A 80 -22.66 7.98 -14.40
CA GLY A 80 -22.94 6.90 -15.35
C GLY A 80 -22.26 5.56 -15.04
N LEU A 81 -21.42 5.48 -14.00
CA LEU A 81 -20.98 4.19 -13.48
C LEU A 81 -22.10 3.56 -12.62
N PRO A 82 -22.18 2.22 -12.56
CA PRO A 82 -23.03 1.53 -11.59
C PRO A 82 -22.70 1.97 -10.16
N THR A 83 -23.70 2.38 -9.39
CA THR A 83 -23.50 2.96 -8.04
C THR A 83 -23.65 1.94 -6.91
N GLU A 84 -24.10 0.72 -7.19
CA GLU A 84 -24.40 -0.31 -6.21
C GLU A 84 -23.16 -0.74 -5.41
N ARG A 85 -21.97 -0.49 -5.95
CA ARG A 85 -20.69 -0.81 -5.31
C ARG A 85 -19.82 0.42 -5.04
N ILE A 86 -20.40 1.61 -5.08
CA ILE A 86 -19.73 2.85 -4.70
C ILE A 86 -20.40 3.38 -3.44
N SER A 87 -19.61 3.66 -2.41
CA SER A 87 -20.09 4.32 -1.19
C SER A 87 -19.18 5.48 -0.81
N PHE A 88 -19.80 6.56 -0.39
CA PHE A 88 -19.09 7.74 0.11
C PHE A 88 -19.16 7.77 1.64
N HIS A 89 -18.02 8.05 2.25
CA HIS A 89 -17.87 8.10 3.70
C HIS A 89 -17.29 9.43 4.14
N LEU A 90 -17.93 10.05 5.14
CA LEU A 90 -17.47 11.33 5.70
C LEU A 90 -16.21 11.10 6.56
N VAL A 91 -15.09 10.93 5.88
CA VAL A 91 -13.74 10.81 6.45
C VAL A 91 -12.86 11.85 5.77
N PRO A 92 -12.81 13.09 6.27
CA PRO A 92 -11.98 14.13 5.70
C PRO A 92 -10.50 13.73 5.74
N THR A 93 -9.79 13.94 4.62
CA THR A 93 -8.35 13.75 4.49
C THR A 93 -7.69 15.00 3.92
N ASN A 94 -6.38 15.17 4.17
CA ASN A 94 -5.59 16.24 3.59
C ASN A 94 -5.22 15.92 2.15
N GLU A 95 -4.79 14.66 1.87
CA GLU A 95 -4.30 14.22 0.57
C GLU A 95 -4.93 12.86 0.14
N PRO A 96 -4.81 12.45 -1.14
CA PRO A 96 -5.53 11.27 -1.66
C PRO A 96 -4.80 9.93 -1.43
N TRP A 97 -3.63 9.93 -0.82
CA TRP A 97 -2.73 8.77 -0.74
C TRP A 97 -3.18 7.77 0.33
N CYS A 98 -4.35 7.14 0.06
CA CYS A 98 -5.01 6.24 1.01
C CYS A 98 -4.16 5.01 1.39
N ARG A 99 -3.20 4.62 0.57
CA ARG A 99 -2.23 3.57 0.92
C ARG A 99 -1.42 3.96 2.13
N ASP A 100 -0.97 5.22 2.19
CA ASP A 100 0.02 5.66 3.16
C ASP A 100 -0.60 6.09 4.49
N HIS A 101 -1.71 6.80 4.43
CA HIS A 101 -2.42 7.25 5.62
C HIS A 101 -3.66 6.42 5.98
N GLY A 102 -4.04 5.46 5.13
CA GLY A 102 -5.26 4.67 5.31
C GLY A 102 -5.11 3.53 6.33
N PRO A 103 -6.23 2.88 6.68
CA PRO A 103 -6.23 1.79 7.66
C PRO A 103 -5.47 0.58 7.14
N ILE A 104 -4.51 0.07 7.89
CA ILE A 104 -3.92 -1.24 7.60
C ILE A 104 -4.80 -2.30 8.25
N PHE A 105 -5.48 -3.09 7.42
CA PHE A 105 -6.41 -4.12 7.87
C PHE A 105 -5.70 -5.42 8.26
N LEU A 106 -6.21 -6.03 9.33
CA LEU A 106 -5.80 -7.34 9.79
C LEU A 106 -6.97 -8.30 9.77
N THR A 107 -6.72 -9.54 9.40
CA THR A 107 -7.68 -10.63 9.52
C THR A 107 -7.26 -11.63 10.59
N ARG A 108 -8.25 -12.24 11.26
CA ARG A 108 -8.04 -13.31 12.22
C ARG A 108 -8.52 -14.62 11.61
N ASP A 109 -7.61 -15.56 11.41
CA ASP A 109 -7.90 -16.91 10.92
C ASP A 109 -7.52 -17.93 12.01
N GLU A 110 -8.42 -18.89 12.27
CA GLU A 110 -8.15 -19.96 13.23
C GLU A 110 -6.91 -20.79 12.89
N ARG A 111 -6.59 -20.93 11.60
CA ARG A 111 -5.38 -21.60 11.14
C ARG A 111 -4.12 -20.86 11.59
N TRP A 112 -4.16 -19.52 11.60
CA TRP A 112 -3.04 -18.68 12.03
C TRP A 112 -2.92 -18.62 13.54
N SER A 113 -4.03 -18.68 14.27
CA SER A 113 -4.03 -18.69 15.74
C SER A 113 -3.34 -19.93 16.32
N ARG A 114 -3.25 -21.03 15.56
CA ARG A 114 -2.52 -22.26 15.95
C ARG A 114 -1.00 -22.14 15.77
N LEU A 115 -0.53 -21.14 15.04
CA LEU A 115 0.89 -20.85 14.81
C LEU A 115 1.41 -19.74 15.75
N ALA A 116 0.51 -19.05 16.44
CA ALA A 116 0.87 -18.09 17.48
C ALA A 116 1.46 -18.83 18.69
N PRO A 117 2.47 -18.28 19.40
CA PRO A 117 2.97 -18.87 20.63
C PRO A 117 1.81 -19.00 21.62
N GLU A 118 1.73 -20.15 22.29
CA GLU A 118 0.71 -20.44 23.31
C GLU A 118 0.60 -19.27 24.31
N PRO A 119 -0.54 -18.58 24.44
CA PRO A 119 -0.71 -17.52 25.41
C PRO A 119 -0.58 -18.11 26.82
N GLY A 120 0.30 -17.56 27.62
CA GLY A 120 0.41 -17.92 29.04
C GLY A 120 -0.97 -17.87 29.70
N GLN A 121 -1.39 -18.97 30.28
CA GLN A 121 -2.71 -19.28 30.85
C GLN A 121 -3.44 -18.09 31.47
N SER A 122 -4.69 -17.94 31.09
CA SER A 122 -5.79 -17.12 31.58
C SER A 122 -6.24 -15.95 30.69
N VAL A 123 -6.88 -16.26 29.57
CA VAL A 123 -7.83 -15.31 28.99
C VAL A 123 -9.25 -15.84 29.27
N ARG A 124 -9.95 -15.22 30.23
CA ARG A 124 -11.40 -15.39 30.33
C ARG A 124 -12.00 -14.96 28.99
N ARG A 125 -12.83 -15.81 28.39
CA ARG A 125 -13.63 -15.55 27.20
C ARG A 125 -14.50 -14.29 27.41
N ALA A 126 -13.99 -13.12 27.15
CA ALA A 126 -14.79 -12.06 26.60
C ALA A 126 -14.98 -12.41 25.12
N GLY A 127 -16.17 -12.30 24.54
CA GLY A 127 -16.57 -12.77 23.23
C GLY A 127 -15.46 -13.04 22.19
N ALA A 128 -15.71 -13.87 21.19
CA ALA A 128 -14.69 -14.15 20.17
C ALA A 128 -14.17 -12.83 19.61
N PRO A 129 -12.85 -12.63 19.48
CA PRO A 129 -12.30 -11.43 18.85
C PRO A 129 -12.90 -11.25 17.45
N ALA A 130 -13.14 -10.01 17.05
CA ALA A 130 -13.67 -9.70 15.71
C ALA A 130 -12.79 -10.33 14.61
N PRO A 131 -13.39 -10.77 13.48
CA PRO A 131 -12.61 -11.38 12.39
C PRO A 131 -11.72 -10.36 11.66
N LEU A 132 -12.10 -9.08 11.69
CA LEU A 132 -11.40 -7.94 11.10
C LEU A 132 -10.95 -6.96 12.18
N ALA A 133 -9.79 -6.36 12.01
CA ALA A 133 -9.29 -5.27 12.84
C ALA A 133 -8.48 -4.28 11.98
N VAL A 134 -8.17 -3.11 12.54
CA VAL A 134 -7.34 -2.08 11.92
C VAL A 134 -6.10 -1.85 12.77
N VAL A 135 -4.96 -1.66 12.15
CA VAL A 135 -3.80 -1.02 12.74
C VAL A 135 -3.76 0.42 12.28
N ASP A 136 -3.75 1.32 13.25
CA ASP A 136 -3.61 2.76 13.05
C ASP A 136 -2.16 3.14 13.42
N TRP A 137 -1.29 3.22 12.40
CA TRP A 137 0.09 3.65 12.53
C TRP A 137 0.14 5.17 12.57
N ASP A 138 1.08 5.72 13.34
CA ASP A 138 1.31 7.16 13.33
C ASP A 138 1.73 7.61 11.92
N TYR A 139 1.25 8.76 11.49
CA TYR A 139 1.52 9.32 10.16
C TYR A 139 2.10 10.73 10.29
N ASN A 140 3.11 11.07 9.49
CA ASN A 140 3.73 12.38 9.52
C ASN A 140 4.03 12.97 8.13
N ALA A 141 3.20 12.63 7.14
CA ALA A 141 3.33 13.12 5.76
C ALA A 141 4.77 12.96 5.23
N TRP A 142 5.24 11.71 5.18
CA TRP A 142 6.54 11.29 4.63
C TRP A 142 7.72 12.03 5.28
N GLY A 143 7.72 12.17 6.58
CA GLY A 143 8.79 12.83 7.32
C GLY A 143 8.59 14.35 7.50
N ASN A 144 7.36 14.81 7.67
CA ASN A 144 6.97 16.22 7.80
C ASN A 144 7.24 17.08 6.55
N LYS A 145 7.25 16.47 5.36
CA LYS A 145 7.49 17.20 4.10
C LYS A 145 6.26 18.00 3.66
N TYR A 146 5.04 17.52 3.97
CA TYR A 146 3.78 18.03 3.43
C TYR A 146 2.71 18.31 4.50
N PRO A 147 2.93 19.29 5.39
CA PRO A 147 1.90 19.70 6.33
C PRO A 147 0.80 20.56 5.61
N PRO A 148 -0.47 20.56 6.11
CA PRO A 148 -0.95 19.79 7.27
C PRO A 148 -1.26 18.33 6.92
N PHE A 149 -1.28 17.44 7.92
CA PHE A 149 -1.63 16.02 7.78
C PHE A 149 -2.51 15.50 8.93
N ASP A 150 -3.06 16.40 9.70
CA ASP A 150 -3.87 16.11 10.90
C ASP A 150 -5.16 15.35 10.59
N LEU A 151 -5.70 15.50 9.38
CA LEU A 151 -6.87 14.75 8.92
C LEU A 151 -6.48 13.34 8.44
N ASP A 152 -5.33 13.22 7.82
CA ASP A 152 -4.79 11.96 7.33
C ASP A 152 -4.43 11.03 8.50
N GLU A 153 -3.78 11.57 9.54
CA GLU A 153 -3.34 10.83 10.73
C GLU A 153 -4.50 10.11 11.45
N VAL A 154 -5.70 10.67 11.41
CA VAL A 154 -6.87 10.10 12.12
C VAL A 154 -7.78 9.26 11.22
N ALA A 155 -7.49 9.19 9.93
CA ALA A 155 -8.34 8.49 8.96
C ALA A 155 -8.52 6.99 9.27
N PRO A 156 -7.48 6.21 9.67
CA PRO A 156 -7.64 4.80 9.99
C PRO A 156 -8.63 4.54 11.14
N THR A 157 -8.53 5.29 12.22
CA THR A 157 -9.47 5.20 13.35
C THR A 157 -10.91 5.54 12.91
N ARG A 158 -11.12 6.56 12.08
CA ARG A 158 -12.47 6.92 11.57
C ARG A 158 -13.06 5.83 10.68
N VAL A 159 -12.25 5.22 9.83
CA VAL A 159 -12.71 4.08 9.02
C VAL A 159 -13.07 2.89 9.93
N ALA A 160 -12.27 2.60 10.95
CA ALA A 160 -12.55 1.53 11.89
C ALA A 160 -13.85 1.76 12.69
N GLU A 161 -14.15 3.01 13.06
CA GLU A 161 -15.42 3.41 13.68
C GLU A 161 -16.62 3.15 12.75
N ILE A 162 -16.50 3.49 11.45
CA ILE A 162 -17.54 3.21 10.44
C ILE A 162 -17.80 1.70 10.31
N LEU A 163 -16.74 0.89 10.38
CA LEU A 163 -16.82 -0.56 10.23
C LEU A 163 -17.14 -1.30 11.56
N ASP A 164 -17.16 -0.59 12.68
CA ASP A 164 -17.32 -1.14 14.04
C ASP A 164 -16.32 -2.28 14.33
N VAL A 165 -15.02 -2.02 14.05
CA VAL A 165 -13.94 -2.98 14.25
C VAL A 165 -12.87 -2.46 15.23
N PRO A 166 -12.15 -3.37 15.93
CA PRO A 166 -11.07 -2.98 16.84
C PRO A 166 -9.93 -2.23 16.15
N VAL A 167 -9.31 -1.29 16.86
CA VAL A 167 -8.12 -0.55 16.43
C VAL A 167 -6.96 -0.86 17.35
N PHE A 168 -5.77 -1.02 16.76
CA PHE A 168 -4.50 -1.19 17.46
C PHE A 168 -3.53 -0.05 17.10
N TYR A 169 -2.86 0.51 18.10
CA TYR A 169 -1.96 1.66 17.97
C TYR A 169 -0.52 1.24 18.30
N PRO A 170 0.37 1.11 17.30
CA PRO A 170 1.77 0.71 17.52
C PRO A 170 2.65 1.78 18.16
N GLY A 171 2.30 3.05 18.04
CA GLY A 171 3.14 4.18 18.44
C GLY A 171 4.45 4.23 17.64
N MET A 172 4.33 4.14 16.34
CA MET A 172 5.42 4.19 15.37
C MET A 172 4.92 4.77 14.07
N ILE A 173 5.67 5.65 13.45
CA ILE A 173 5.35 6.19 12.12
C ILE A 173 5.62 5.12 11.08
N LEU A 174 4.60 4.83 10.26
CA LEU A 174 4.70 3.89 9.14
C LEU A 174 3.63 4.18 8.10
N GLU A 175 4.03 4.35 6.88
CA GLU A 175 3.17 4.45 5.70
C GLU A 175 2.90 3.06 5.11
N GLY A 176 1.68 2.81 4.63
CA GLY A 176 1.33 1.52 4.03
C GLY A 176 2.15 1.19 2.78
N GLY A 177 2.57 2.20 2.00
CA GLY A 177 3.46 2.03 0.85
C GLY A 177 4.89 1.64 1.20
N ALA A 178 5.31 1.85 2.47
CA ALA A 178 6.63 1.44 2.95
C ALA A 178 6.75 -0.08 3.21
N ILE A 179 5.65 -0.83 3.14
CA ILE A 179 5.61 -2.27 3.39
C ILE A 179 4.83 -3.01 2.32
N ASP A 180 5.23 -4.26 2.04
CA ASP A 180 4.45 -5.21 1.23
C ASP A 180 4.53 -6.59 1.88
N VAL A 181 3.41 -7.32 1.99
CA VAL A 181 3.34 -8.60 2.69
C VAL A 181 2.83 -9.73 1.81
N ASN A 182 3.32 -10.94 2.06
CA ASN A 182 2.88 -12.13 1.33
C ASN A 182 1.75 -12.91 2.02
N GLY A 183 1.16 -12.39 3.12
CA GLY A 183 0.12 -13.07 3.89
C GLY A 183 0.58 -14.35 4.61
N ALA A 184 1.77 -14.85 4.33
CA ALA A 184 2.34 -16.07 4.90
C ALA A 184 3.50 -15.82 5.88
N GLY A 185 3.66 -14.56 6.31
CA GLY A 185 4.64 -14.13 7.31
C GLY A 185 5.89 -13.46 6.75
N GLY A 186 5.99 -13.25 5.43
CA GLY A 186 7.02 -12.45 4.79
C GLY A 186 6.60 -10.99 4.67
N LEU A 187 7.54 -10.06 4.84
CA LEU A 187 7.36 -8.62 4.65
C LEU A 187 8.57 -8.04 3.94
N LEU A 188 8.33 -7.24 2.90
CA LEU A 188 9.32 -6.41 2.21
C LEU A 188 9.25 -4.97 2.73
N THR A 189 10.40 -4.34 2.88
CA THR A 189 10.55 -2.91 3.22
C THR A 189 11.92 -2.39 2.79
N THR A 190 12.20 -1.11 3.00
CA THR A 190 13.47 -0.47 2.65
C THR A 190 14.17 0.14 3.86
N GLU A 191 15.50 0.14 3.81
CA GLU A 191 16.34 0.82 4.82
C GLU A 191 16.21 2.34 4.71
N SER A 192 16.16 2.85 3.49
CA SER A 192 16.10 4.30 3.21
C SER A 192 14.83 4.95 3.77
N CYS A 193 13.70 4.22 3.84
CA CYS A 193 12.44 4.71 4.40
C CYS A 193 12.35 4.44 5.90
N LEU A 194 12.24 3.18 6.34
CA LEU A 194 11.91 2.88 7.74
C LEU A 194 13.03 3.21 8.73
N LEU A 195 14.30 3.25 8.29
CA LEU A 195 15.42 3.67 9.12
C LEU A 195 15.77 5.15 8.95
N ASN A 196 15.00 5.90 8.15
CA ASN A 196 15.19 7.32 8.01
C ASN A 196 14.89 8.04 9.33
N LYS A 197 15.76 8.97 9.69
CA LYS A 197 15.61 9.75 10.94
C LYS A 197 14.37 10.64 10.97
N ASN A 198 13.78 10.92 9.81
CA ASN A 198 12.54 11.70 9.72
C ASN A 198 11.27 10.88 10.02
N ARG A 199 11.39 9.59 10.29
CA ARG A 199 10.28 8.72 10.72
C ARG A 199 10.40 8.44 12.23
N ASN A 200 11.26 7.49 12.60
CA ASN A 200 11.36 6.96 13.97
C ASN A 200 12.80 7.08 14.53
N PRO A 201 13.32 8.30 14.74
CA PRO A 201 14.73 8.51 15.10
C PRO A 201 15.15 7.84 16.42
N ASN A 202 14.19 7.53 17.29
CA ASN A 202 14.43 6.94 18.61
C ASN A 202 14.27 5.41 18.63
N LEU A 203 13.95 4.78 17.49
CA LEU A 203 13.80 3.34 17.39
C LEU A 203 15.00 2.71 16.68
N SER A 204 15.52 1.61 17.25
CA SER A 204 16.47 0.77 16.53
C SER A 204 15.75 -0.09 15.49
N ARG A 205 16.51 -0.66 14.54
CA ARG A 205 16.01 -1.62 13.55
C ARG A 205 15.26 -2.78 14.22
N GLU A 206 15.82 -3.34 15.28
CA GLU A 206 15.21 -4.46 16.02
C GLU A 206 13.89 -4.05 16.68
N ALA A 207 13.81 -2.81 17.17
CA ALA A 207 12.57 -2.28 17.76
C ALA A 207 11.48 -2.05 16.70
N ILE A 208 11.85 -1.60 15.49
CA ILE A 208 10.96 -1.48 14.34
C ILE A 208 10.47 -2.87 13.91
N GLU A 209 11.39 -3.81 13.69
CA GLU A 209 11.07 -5.19 13.31
C GLU A 209 10.15 -5.86 14.34
N GLN A 210 10.38 -5.63 15.64
CA GLN A 210 9.52 -6.20 16.67
C GLN A 210 8.08 -5.66 16.56
N ARG A 211 7.90 -4.35 16.31
CA ARG A 211 6.57 -3.78 16.06
C ARG A 211 5.90 -4.35 14.81
N LEU A 212 6.65 -4.51 13.71
CA LEU A 212 6.11 -5.15 12.51
C LEU A 212 5.63 -6.58 12.81
N ARG A 213 6.40 -7.36 13.58
CA ARG A 213 5.99 -8.72 14.00
C ARG A 213 4.76 -8.70 14.90
N ASP A 214 4.73 -7.81 15.88
CA ASP A 214 3.67 -7.74 16.88
C ASP A 214 2.34 -7.26 16.31
N TYR A 215 2.38 -6.34 15.34
CA TYR A 215 1.18 -5.70 14.83
C TYR A 215 0.72 -6.22 13.47
N LEU A 216 1.60 -6.81 12.66
CA LEU A 216 1.26 -7.34 11.34
C LEU A 216 1.28 -8.88 11.27
N GLY A 217 1.76 -9.56 12.32
CA GLY A 217 1.86 -11.03 12.36
C GLY A 217 2.91 -11.60 11.41
N VAL A 218 3.91 -10.82 11.01
CA VAL A 218 4.99 -11.23 10.13
C VAL A 218 6.15 -11.87 10.89
N ARG A 219 7.02 -12.62 10.20
CA ARG A 219 8.17 -13.32 10.76
C ARG A 219 9.47 -12.94 10.06
N ASP A 220 9.48 -13.05 8.75
CA ASP A 220 10.64 -12.79 7.90
C ASP A 220 10.52 -11.36 7.33
N ILE A 221 11.40 -10.45 7.75
CA ILE A 221 11.43 -9.07 7.29
C ILE A 221 12.61 -8.90 6.35
N LEU A 222 12.30 -8.57 5.10
CA LEU A 222 13.24 -8.49 3.99
C LEU A 222 13.52 -7.02 3.66
N TRP A 223 14.76 -6.59 3.90
CA TRP A 223 15.17 -5.20 3.76
C TRP A 223 15.88 -4.95 2.43
N LEU A 224 15.28 -4.13 1.58
CA LEU A 224 15.97 -3.52 0.45
C LEU A 224 16.75 -2.27 0.88
N GLY A 225 17.51 -1.70 -0.02
CA GLY A 225 18.30 -0.48 0.24
C GLY A 225 17.56 0.78 -0.12
N ASP A 226 18.08 1.45 -1.15
CA ASP A 226 17.61 2.76 -1.62
C ASP A 226 16.41 2.62 -2.57
N GLY A 227 15.58 3.68 -2.62
CA GLY A 227 14.47 3.86 -3.54
C GLY A 227 14.88 4.23 -4.96
N ILE A 228 13.90 4.63 -5.79
CA ILE A 228 14.12 5.17 -7.13
C ILE A 228 14.26 6.68 -7.11
N ALA A 229 14.92 7.23 -8.10
CA ALA A 229 15.08 8.67 -8.26
C ALA A 229 13.73 9.35 -8.56
N GLY A 230 13.46 10.44 -7.86
CA GLY A 230 12.20 11.20 -7.93
C GLY A 230 11.16 10.75 -6.90
N ASP A 231 11.37 9.63 -6.23
CA ASP A 231 10.53 9.20 -5.12
C ASP A 231 10.80 10.05 -3.88
N ASP A 232 9.77 10.79 -3.46
CA ASP A 232 9.83 11.69 -2.31
C ASP A 232 9.37 11.04 -0.99
N THR A 233 9.06 9.75 -1.02
CA THR A 233 8.70 8.97 0.16
C THR A 233 9.91 8.42 0.93
N ASP A 234 11.12 8.73 0.49
CA ASP A 234 12.41 8.20 0.97
C ASP A 234 12.62 6.71 0.60
N GLY A 235 11.96 6.21 -0.43
CA GLY A 235 12.17 4.86 -0.94
C GLY A 235 11.10 3.87 -0.48
N HIS A 236 9.83 4.13 -0.77
CA HIS A 236 8.77 3.16 -0.54
C HIS A 236 8.99 1.87 -1.31
N ILE A 237 8.63 0.75 -0.67
CA ILE A 237 8.82 -0.58 -1.26
C ILE A 237 7.88 -0.82 -2.45
N ASP A 238 6.71 -0.21 -2.46
CA ASP A 238 5.70 -0.36 -3.51
C ASP A 238 6.08 0.29 -4.84
N ASP A 239 7.14 1.12 -4.84
CA ASP A 239 7.78 1.63 -6.05
C ASP A 239 8.94 0.75 -6.56
N LEU A 240 9.36 -0.25 -5.78
CA LEU A 240 10.54 -1.07 -6.04
C LEU A 240 10.23 -2.54 -6.29
N ALA A 241 9.47 -3.15 -5.37
CA ALA A 241 9.27 -4.60 -5.36
C ALA A 241 7.97 -4.96 -4.66
N ARG A 242 7.25 -5.95 -5.22
CA ARG A 242 5.96 -6.41 -4.72
C ARG A 242 5.90 -7.93 -4.71
N PHE A 243 5.29 -8.49 -3.68
CA PHE A 243 4.91 -9.90 -3.72
C PHE A 243 3.80 -10.14 -4.75
N VAL A 244 3.93 -11.21 -5.50
CA VAL A 244 2.90 -11.71 -6.44
C VAL A 244 2.44 -13.13 -6.08
N SER A 245 3.13 -13.76 -5.14
CA SER A 245 2.75 -15.02 -4.47
C SER A 245 3.44 -15.11 -3.10
N GLU A 246 3.16 -16.15 -2.33
CA GLU A 246 3.83 -16.39 -1.04
C GLU A 246 5.37 -16.42 -1.12
N SER A 247 5.93 -16.75 -2.29
CA SER A 247 7.38 -16.96 -2.49
C SER A 247 7.96 -16.27 -3.72
N THR A 248 7.15 -15.52 -4.49
CA THR A 248 7.59 -14.82 -5.70
C THR A 248 7.45 -13.32 -5.52
N VAL A 249 8.50 -12.59 -5.89
CA VAL A 249 8.58 -11.13 -5.86
C VAL A 249 8.87 -10.60 -7.25
N VAL A 250 8.09 -9.64 -7.73
CA VAL A 250 8.48 -8.82 -8.87
C VAL A 250 9.29 -7.63 -8.37
N THR A 251 10.33 -7.23 -9.08
CA THR A 251 11.15 -6.06 -8.75
C THR A 251 11.53 -5.30 -10.00
N VAL A 252 11.50 -3.98 -9.92
CA VAL A 252 11.91 -3.15 -11.05
C VAL A 252 13.42 -3.20 -11.26
N ILE A 253 13.83 -3.17 -12.52
CA ILE A 253 15.23 -3.09 -12.93
C ILE A 253 15.43 -1.98 -13.94
N GLU A 254 16.56 -1.30 -13.85
CA GLU A 254 17.06 -0.40 -14.88
C GLU A 254 18.24 -1.05 -15.60
N GLU A 255 18.17 -1.09 -16.93
CA GLU A 255 19.22 -1.67 -17.77
C GLU A 255 20.23 -0.65 -18.30
N ASN A 256 19.82 0.64 -18.37
CA ASN A 256 20.67 1.71 -18.79
C ASN A 256 21.66 2.09 -17.66
N ARG A 257 22.94 1.78 -17.87
CA ARG A 257 23.99 2.04 -16.88
C ARG A 257 24.25 3.52 -16.58
N ASP A 258 23.81 4.39 -17.46
CA ASP A 258 23.95 5.85 -17.30
C ASP A 258 22.76 6.47 -16.56
N ASP A 259 21.72 5.68 -16.23
CA ASP A 259 20.58 6.12 -15.44
C ASP A 259 20.90 6.05 -13.94
N GLU A 260 20.47 7.07 -13.20
CA GLU A 260 20.65 7.15 -11.74
C GLU A 260 19.99 6.01 -10.96
N ASN A 261 18.98 5.34 -11.53
CA ASN A 261 18.34 4.17 -10.95
C ASN A 261 19.12 2.87 -11.14
N TYR A 262 20.11 2.83 -12.04
CA TYR A 262 20.81 1.58 -12.37
C TYR A 262 21.44 0.92 -11.13
N GLU A 263 22.33 1.65 -10.46
CA GLU A 263 23.05 1.07 -9.32
C GLU A 263 22.18 0.68 -8.12
N PRO A 264 21.23 1.52 -7.64
CA PRO A 264 20.35 1.16 -6.55
C PRO A 264 19.51 -0.09 -6.85
N LEU A 265 18.91 -0.16 -8.04
CA LEU A 265 18.07 -1.28 -8.43
C LEU A 265 18.86 -2.58 -8.64
N GLN A 266 20.09 -2.52 -9.18
CA GLN A 266 20.96 -3.71 -9.26
C GLN A 266 21.36 -4.23 -7.87
N LYS A 267 21.64 -3.34 -6.91
CA LYS A 267 21.91 -3.71 -5.52
C LYS A 267 20.69 -4.37 -4.86
N ASN A 268 19.50 -3.81 -5.07
CA ASN A 268 18.25 -4.37 -4.56
C ASN A 268 17.94 -5.75 -5.16
N LEU A 269 18.12 -5.93 -6.47
CA LEU A 269 17.98 -7.21 -7.14
C LEU A 269 18.93 -8.27 -6.56
N ALA A 270 20.19 -7.90 -6.32
CA ALA A 270 21.16 -8.80 -5.70
C ALA A 270 20.77 -9.20 -4.27
N ARG A 271 20.25 -8.23 -3.46
CA ARG A 271 19.73 -8.51 -2.11
C ARG A 271 18.56 -9.49 -2.17
N LEU A 272 17.55 -9.24 -3.03
CA LEU A 272 16.37 -10.10 -3.17
C LEU A 272 16.75 -11.53 -3.52
N ARG A 273 17.68 -11.74 -4.47
CA ARG A 273 18.14 -13.07 -4.86
C ARG A 273 18.85 -13.85 -3.74
N ALA A 274 19.40 -13.15 -2.77
CA ALA A 274 20.04 -13.77 -1.59
C ALA A 274 19.06 -14.03 -0.43
N MET A 275 17.87 -13.41 -0.45
CA MET A 275 16.88 -13.50 0.62
C MET A 275 16.12 -14.82 0.64
N ARG A 276 15.56 -15.13 1.81
CA ARG A 276 14.77 -16.34 2.03
C ARG A 276 13.56 -16.03 2.89
N ILE A 277 12.48 -16.75 2.65
CA ILE A 277 11.27 -16.76 3.47
C ILE A 277 11.07 -18.19 3.98
N ALA A 278 10.90 -18.37 5.27
CA ALA A 278 10.78 -19.67 5.92
C ALA A 278 11.92 -20.63 5.50
N GLY A 279 13.14 -20.09 5.33
CA GLY A 279 14.35 -20.83 4.92
C GLY A 279 14.43 -21.18 3.42
N ARG A 280 13.43 -20.83 2.60
CA ARG A 280 13.39 -21.09 1.15
C ARG A 280 13.79 -19.85 0.37
N ALA A 281 14.53 -20.02 -0.73
CA ALA A 281 14.83 -18.93 -1.64
C ALA A 281 13.53 -18.40 -2.25
N ILE A 282 13.44 -17.06 -2.39
CA ILE A 282 12.35 -16.43 -3.13
C ILE A 282 12.65 -16.44 -4.62
N GLU A 283 11.62 -16.57 -5.42
CA GLU A 283 11.67 -16.34 -6.85
C GLU A 283 11.61 -14.84 -7.12
N VAL A 284 12.48 -14.35 -8.01
CA VAL A 284 12.56 -12.93 -8.33
C VAL A 284 12.35 -12.72 -9.82
N ILE A 285 11.27 -12.03 -10.17
CA ILE A 285 10.91 -11.68 -11.54
C ILE A 285 11.24 -10.21 -11.77
N ALA A 286 11.96 -9.92 -12.84
CA ALA A 286 12.33 -8.56 -13.20
C ALA A 286 11.19 -7.86 -13.95
N LEU A 287 10.83 -6.65 -13.52
CA LEU A 287 9.98 -5.71 -14.26
C LEU A 287 10.87 -4.63 -14.88
N PRO A 288 10.63 -4.20 -16.13
CA PRO A 288 11.36 -3.07 -16.69
C PRO A 288 11.00 -1.77 -15.96
N MET A 289 11.87 -0.77 -16.02
CA MET A 289 11.51 0.62 -15.74
C MET A 289 10.94 1.28 -17.00
N PRO A 290 9.99 2.23 -16.89
CA PRO A 290 9.69 3.14 -17.98
C PRO A 290 10.88 4.09 -18.22
N LYS A 291 10.95 4.68 -19.41
CA LYS A 291 11.93 5.76 -19.65
C LYS A 291 11.73 6.89 -18.64
N LYS A 292 12.84 7.55 -18.31
CA LYS A 292 12.85 8.72 -17.44
C LYS A 292 11.77 9.74 -17.86
N ILE A 293 10.84 10.01 -16.95
CA ILE A 293 9.82 11.05 -17.11
C ILE A 293 10.25 12.25 -16.29
N THR A 294 10.19 13.43 -16.91
CA THR A 294 10.52 14.68 -16.23
C THR A 294 9.43 15.72 -16.47
N ARG A 295 9.10 16.50 -15.47
CA ARG A 295 8.21 17.65 -15.54
C ARG A 295 8.82 18.80 -14.76
N GLU A 296 8.86 19.99 -15.36
CA GLU A 296 9.47 21.19 -14.75
C GLU A 296 10.91 20.99 -14.24
N GLY A 297 11.67 20.13 -14.92
CA GLY A 297 13.05 19.81 -14.56
C GLY A 297 13.20 18.77 -13.45
N LEU A 298 12.11 18.31 -12.82
CA LEU A 298 12.10 17.26 -11.81
C LEU A 298 11.88 15.89 -12.45
N ARG A 299 12.62 14.88 -12.03
CA ARG A 299 12.33 13.48 -12.37
C ARG A 299 11.13 13.00 -11.58
N LEU A 300 10.18 12.33 -12.23
CA LEU A 300 9.04 11.73 -11.58
C LEU A 300 9.30 10.24 -11.28
N PRO A 301 8.76 9.67 -10.18
CA PRO A 301 9.01 8.30 -9.75
C PRO A 301 8.14 7.30 -10.52
N ALA A 302 8.15 7.38 -11.84
CA ALA A 302 7.38 6.49 -12.69
C ALA A 302 7.93 5.06 -12.59
N THR A 303 7.06 4.12 -12.21
CA THR A 303 7.40 2.71 -12.01
C THR A 303 6.19 1.83 -12.29
N TYR A 304 6.44 0.61 -12.81
CA TYR A 304 5.37 -0.39 -12.95
C TYR A 304 5.12 -1.19 -11.68
N ALA A 305 5.96 -1.06 -10.64
CA ALA A 305 5.76 -1.74 -9.36
C ALA A 305 4.57 -1.19 -8.57
N ASN A 306 4.14 0.05 -8.84
CA ASN A 306 3.01 0.68 -8.16
C ASN A 306 1.65 0.23 -8.75
N PHE A 307 1.54 -1.07 -9.11
CA PHE A 307 0.29 -1.70 -9.53
C PHE A 307 -0.56 -2.06 -8.31
N TYR A 308 -1.89 -2.16 -8.51
CA TYR A 308 -2.83 -2.59 -7.48
C TYR A 308 -3.50 -3.90 -7.86
N ILE A 309 -3.57 -4.86 -6.91
CA ILE A 309 -4.18 -6.18 -7.09
C ILE A 309 -5.59 -6.16 -6.48
N ALA A 310 -6.61 -6.13 -7.33
CA ALA A 310 -8.01 -6.25 -6.94
C ALA A 310 -8.52 -7.68 -7.13
N ASN A 311 -9.77 -7.98 -6.76
CA ASN A 311 -10.33 -9.33 -6.84
C ASN A 311 -10.24 -9.97 -8.23
N THR A 312 -10.55 -9.22 -9.30
CA THR A 312 -10.60 -9.76 -10.68
C THR A 312 -9.69 -9.05 -11.65
N CYS A 313 -9.01 -8.00 -11.21
CA CYS A 313 -8.08 -7.27 -12.07
C CYS A 313 -6.80 -6.86 -11.32
N VAL A 314 -5.77 -6.53 -12.11
CA VAL A 314 -4.55 -5.86 -11.66
C VAL A 314 -4.47 -4.55 -12.43
N LEU A 315 -4.48 -3.42 -11.70
CA LEU A 315 -4.36 -2.08 -12.28
C LEU A 315 -2.89 -1.71 -12.40
N VAL A 316 -2.43 -1.50 -13.61
CA VAL A 316 -1.02 -1.21 -13.90
C VAL A 316 -0.88 0.22 -14.42
N PRO A 317 -0.05 1.05 -13.78
CA PRO A 317 0.22 2.37 -14.32
C PRO A 317 0.94 2.26 -15.66
N THR A 318 0.52 3.05 -16.65
CA THR A 318 1.16 3.13 -17.97
C THR A 318 1.57 4.56 -18.29
N PHE A 319 2.60 4.70 -19.09
CA PHE A 319 3.28 5.99 -19.30
C PHE A 319 3.44 6.34 -20.80
N ALA A 320 2.67 5.66 -21.69
CA ALA A 320 2.86 5.72 -23.15
C ALA A 320 4.30 5.35 -23.57
N ASP A 321 4.90 4.39 -22.87
CA ASP A 321 6.25 3.88 -23.07
C ASP A 321 6.23 2.49 -23.72
N PRO A 322 7.20 2.14 -24.58
CA PRO A 322 7.31 0.78 -25.14
C PRO A 322 7.36 -0.32 -24.07
N ALA A 323 7.86 -0.05 -22.86
CA ALA A 323 7.90 -0.99 -21.74
C ALA A 323 6.53 -1.28 -21.12
N ASP A 324 5.50 -0.45 -21.34
CA ASP A 324 4.14 -0.67 -20.84
C ASP A 324 3.63 -2.08 -21.19
N HIS A 325 3.85 -2.52 -22.43
CA HIS A 325 3.40 -3.84 -22.89
C HIS A 325 4.19 -4.98 -22.20
N ALA A 326 5.49 -4.82 -22.04
CA ALA A 326 6.34 -5.82 -21.40
C ALA A 326 5.96 -5.99 -19.92
N ALA A 327 5.79 -4.88 -19.18
CA ALA A 327 5.36 -4.90 -17.78
C ALA A 327 4.01 -5.58 -17.60
N GLN A 328 3.02 -5.22 -18.43
CA GLN A 328 1.70 -5.85 -18.39
C GLN A 328 1.76 -7.36 -18.76
N SER A 329 2.63 -7.76 -19.69
CA SER A 329 2.77 -9.17 -20.07
C SER A 329 3.36 -10.00 -18.92
N ILE A 330 4.37 -9.50 -18.23
CA ILE A 330 4.96 -10.13 -17.04
C ILE A 330 3.91 -10.29 -15.94
N LEU A 331 3.14 -9.23 -15.68
CA LEU A 331 2.10 -9.29 -14.64
C LEU A 331 0.93 -10.23 -15.02
N ARG A 332 0.60 -10.41 -16.31
CA ARG A 332 -0.36 -11.45 -16.75
C ARG A 332 0.13 -12.86 -16.45
N GLU A 333 1.42 -13.11 -16.55
CA GLU A 333 1.99 -14.40 -16.17
C GLU A 333 1.95 -14.61 -14.65
N CYS A 334 2.14 -13.55 -13.85
CA CYS A 334 2.03 -13.61 -12.40
C CYS A 334 0.57 -13.78 -11.91
N PHE A 335 -0.40 -13.24 -12.63
CA PHE A 335 -1.83 -13.24 -12.26
C PHE A 335 -2.73 -13.80 -13.37
N PRO A 336 -2.63 -15.11 -13.70
CA PRO A 336 -3.35 -15.71 -14.82
C PRO A 336 -4.87 -15.67 -14.65
N ASP A 337 -5.37 -15.57 -13.42
CA ASP A 337 -6.79 -15.53 -13.08
C ASP A 337 -7.36 -14.10 -12.96
N ARG A 338 -6.54 -13.07 -13.23
CA ARG A 338 -6.91 -11.66 -13.16
C ARG A 338 -6.69 -10.95 -14.49
N ARG A 339 -7.56 -10.02 -14.80
CA ARG A 339 -7.40 -9.13 -15.97
C ARG A 339 -6.37 -8.04 -15.65
N VAL A 340 -5.22 -8.06 -16.31
CA VAL A 340 -4.21 -7.00 -16.19
C VAL A 340 -4.57 -5.84 -17.09
N MET A 341 -4.82 -4.67 -16.49
CA MET A 341 -5.31 -3.47 -17.14
C MET A 341 -4.31 -2.33 -17.00
N GLY A 342 -3.79 -1.84 -18.11
CA GLY A 342 -3.00 -0.61 -18.13
C GLY A 342 -3.91 0.61 -18.12
N ILE A 343 -3.66 1.56 -17.23
CA ILE A 343 -4.34 2.86 -17.17
C ILE A 343 -3.28 3.96 -17.27
N ASP A 344 -3.54 4.96 -18.11
CA ASP A 344 -2.59 6.07 -18.34
C ASP A 344 -2.39 6.89 -17.07
N CYS A 345 -1.16 6.89 -16.57
CA CYS A 345 -0.74 7.59 -15.35
C CYS A 345 0.12 8.84 -15.59
N ARG A 346 0.28 9.28 -16.84
CA ARG A 346 1.20 10.42 -17.16
C ARG A 346 0.84 11.72 -16.44
N GLU A 347 -0.44 11.97 -16.20
CA GLU A 347 -0.86 13.12 -15.39
C GLU A 347 -0.90 12.77 -13.90
N LEU A 348 -1.28 11.55 -13.54
CA LEU A 348 -1.37 11.10 -12.15
C LEU A 348 0.00 11.07 -11.45
N ILE A 349 1.05 10.61 -12.15
CA ILE A 349 2.40 10.52 -11.58
C ILE A 349 3.01 11.88 -11.22
N TRP A 350 2.41 12.99 -11.64
CA TRP A 350 2.80 14.31 -11.18
C TRP A 350 2.59 14.50 -9.67
N GLY A 351 1.65 13.81 -9.09
CA GLY A 351 1.45 13.73 -7.64
C GLY A 351 2.42 12.78 -6.93
N LEU A 352 3.40 12.22 -7.63
CA LEU A 352 4.47 11.35 -7.14
C LEU A 352 4.03 9.94 -6.70
N GLY A 353 2.83 9.48 -7.10
CA GLY A 353 2.30 8.14 -6.83
C GLY A 353 1.39 7.64 -7.95
N ALA A 354 1.01 6.36 -7.89
CA ALA A 354 0.09 5.74 -8.84
C ALA A 354 -1.02 4.94 -8.13
N PHE A 355 -1.50 3.85 -8.72
CA PHE A 355 -2.72 3.17 -8.25
C PHE A 355 -2.56 2.51 -6.88
N HIS A 356 -1.40 1.93 -6.57
CA HIS A 356 -1.17 1.36 -5.25
C HIS A 356 -1.20 2.42 -4.16
N CYS A 357 -0.53 3.54 -4.38
CA CYS A 357 -0.51 4.66 -3.43
C CYS A 357 -1.91 5.25 -3.16
N LEU A 358 -2.84 5.18 -4.14
CA LEU A 358 -4.20 5.70 -4.00
C LEU A 358 -5.17 4.75 -3.28
N THR A 359 -4.82 3.47 -3.15
CA THR A 359 -5.76 2.41 -2.76
C THR A 359 -5.36 1.74 -1.45
N GLN A 360 -6.35 1.32 -0.66
CA GLN A 360 -6.17 0.47 0.51
C GLN A 360 -7.20 -0.64 0.51
N GLN A 361 -6.74 -1.90 0.43
CA GLN A 361 -7.63 -3.06 0.42
C GLN A 361 -8.20 -3.35 1.80
N GLN A 362 -9.52 -3.59 1.86
CA GLN A 362 -10.19 -4.19 3.00
C GLN A 362 -10.43 -5.67 2.70
N PRO A 363 -9.79 -6.59 3.42
CA PRO A 363 -9.96 -8.01 3.17
C PRO A 363 -11.38 -8.49 3.50
N ALA A 364 -11.84 -9.52 2.80
CA ALA A 364 -13.06 -10.25 3.12
C ALA A 364 -12.82 -11.19 4.33
N VAL A 365 -13.80 -11.28 5.25
CA VAL A 365 -13.74 -12.09 6.46
C VAL A 365 -15.01 -12.93 6.63
#